data_8fce9d4a82ea81ba8477acea0d3fca4a
#
_entry.id   8fce9d4a82ea81ba8477acea0d3fca4a
#
_cell.length_a   1.000
_cell.length_b   1.000
_cell.length_c   1.000
_cell.angle_alpha   90.00
_cell.angle_beta   90.00
_cell.angle_gamma   90.00
#
_symmetry.space_group_name_H-M   'P 1'
#
loop_
_entity.id
_entity.type
_entity.pdbx_description
1 polymer ?
#
loop_
_entity_poly.entity_id
_entity_poly.type
_entity_poly.pdbx_seq_one_letter_code
_entity_poly.pdbx_strand_id
1 'polypeptide(L)'
;NGLVVDPEVLIGEIDYLMEKGIDAGPTKLKISEKAHVIMPYHKAVDHARERMKGDKKIGTTGRGIGPCYEDKATRRGVRFVELLDAELFEERVRTILDEKNFYLKNYLNAEIVDPDAVIAEYLAFAERLRPHIDNVSVIIDQAIKSGHQVLFEGAQGTHLDIDHGTYPFVTSSNTVAANACSGAGIGPRHINGVTGIVKAYTTRVGAGPFPTELFDDIGDAIQAKGAEFGATTGRRRRCGWLDTVIVRNAVRLNGLTGLAITKLDVLGELDEIKICNAYQYQGETITEFPTDLKVLAGCQPVYETLPGWNADISGIRSLDELPEQALSLIHISEPTRQDTRSRIPSS
;
A
#
# COMPACT_ATOMS: atom_id res chain seq x y z
N ASN A 1 -10.57 -7.15 -7.66
CA ASN A 1 -9.71 -7.35 -8.84
C ASN A 1 -8.39 -6.59 -8.76
N GLY A 2 -8.35 -5.51 -7.96
CA GLY A 2 -7.13 -4.71 -7.75
C GLY A 2 -6.12 -5.34 -6.79
N LEU A 3 -6.47 -6.44 -6.16
CA LEU A 3 -5.66 -7.17 -5.20
C LEU A 3 -5.33 -8.56 -5.71
N VAL A 4 -4.31 -9.18 -5.13
CA VAL A 4 -4.07 -10.62 -5.14
C VAL A 4 -4.35 -11.15 -3.73
N VAL A 5 -4.97 -12.31 -3.62
CA VAL A 5 -5.51 -12.82 -2.35
C VAL A 5 -4.93 -14.18 -2.02
N ASP A 6 -4.45 -14.32 -0.80
CA ASP A 6 -4.03 -15.59 -0.23
C ASP A 6 -5.25 -16.22 0.50
N PRO A 7 -5.79 -17.35 0.01
CA PRO A 7 -6.99 -17.97 0.60
C PRO A 7 -6.80 -18.41 2.04
N GLU A 8 -5.63 -18.97 2.38
CA GLU A 8 -5.30 -19.43 3.73
C GLU A 8 -5.34 -18.25 4.72
N VAL A 9 -4.64 -17.16 4.36
CA VAL A 9 -4.59 -15.95 5.21
C VAL A 9 -5.97 -15.33 5.35
N LEU A 10 -6.74 -15.24 4.25
CA LEU A 10 -8.09 -14.68 4.28
C LEU A 10 -9.04 -15.48 5.17
N ILE A 11 -9.00 -16.81 5.10
CA ILE A 11 -9.78 -17.68 5.97
C ILE A 11 -9.43 -17.44 7.44
N GLY A 12 -8.13 -17.37 7.75
CA GLY A 12 -7.67 -17.05 9.12
C GLY A 12 -8.16 -15.68 9.60
N GLU A 13 -8.19 -14.66 8.74
CA GLU A 13 -8.72 -13.33 9.06
C GLU A 13 -10.24 -13.35 9.27
N ILE A 14 -10.99 -14.09 8.46
CA ILE A 14 -12.44 -14.31 8.64
C ILE A 14 -12.71 -14.97 10.01
N ASP A 15 -12.00 -16.06 10.31
CA ASP A 15 -12.17 -16.78 11.56
C ASP A 15 -11.84 -15.91 12.77
N TYR A 16 -10.75 -15.16 12.70
CA TYR A 16 -10.38 -14.20 13.75
C TYR A 16 -11.45 -13.12 14.00
N LEU A 17 -12.03 -12.55 12.93
CA LEU A 17 -13.11 -11.57 13.07
C LEU A 17 -14.35 -12.18 13.69
N MET A 18 -14.74 -13.37 13.25
CA MET A 18 -15.89 -14.10 13.79
C MET A 18 -15.71 -14.42 15.28
N GLU A 19 -14.51 -14.83 15.70
CA GLU A 19 -14.16 -15.04 17.11
C GLU A 19 -14.28 -13.77 17.96
N LYS A 20 -14.04 -12.60 17.36
CA LYS A 20 -14.21 -11.29 17.99
C LYS A 20 -15.66 -10.80 17.97
N GLY A 21 -16.60 -11.59 17.46
CA GLY A 21 -18.01 -11.22 17.36
C GLY A 21 -18.32 -10.27 16.20
N ILE A 22 -17.39 -10.10 15.26
CA ILE A 22 -17.58 -9.29 14.06
C ILE A 22 -18.06 -10.21 12.93
N ASP A 23 -19.26 -9.94 12.41
CA ASP A 23 -19.83 -10.73 11.31
C ASP A 23 -19.04 -10.48 10.00
N ALA A 24 -18.21 -11.46 9.63
CA ALA A 24 -17.50 -11.55 8.37
C ALA A 24 -18.10 -12.61 7.42
N GLY A 25 -19.35 -12.97 7.63
CA GLY A 25 -20.07 -13.96 6.81
C GLY A 25 -20.33 -13.48 5.38
N PRO A 26 -20.83 -14.38 4.50
CA PRO A 26 -20.95 -14.11 3.06
C PRO A 26 -21.96 -13.03 2.69
N THR A 27 -22.81 -12.60 3.62
CA THR A 27 -23.70 -11.43 3.43
C THR A 27 -23.00 -10.10 3.65
N LYS A 28 -21.86 -10.10 4.36
CA LYS A 28 -21.10 -8.90 4.73
C LYS A 28 -19.78 -8.79 3.96
N LEU A 29 -19.12 -9.91 3.71
CA LEU A 29 -17.84 -9.95 3.01
C LEU A 29 -18.01 -10.64 1.64
N LYS A 30 -17.66 -9.91 0.57
CA LYS A 30 -17.65 -10.46 -0.78
C LYS A 30 -16.24 -10.40 -1.38
N ILE A 31 -15.88 -11.45 -2.09
CA ILE A 31 -14.62 -11.63 -2.80
C ILE A 31 -14.92 -11.60 -4.29
N SER A 32 -14.20 -10.77 -5.03
CA SER A 32 -14.38 -10.76 -6.48
C SER A 32 -13.96 -12.09 -7.12
N GLU A 33 -14.86 -12.66 -7.92
CA GLU A 33 -14.60 -13.84 -8.74
C GLU A 33 -13.38 -13.67 -9.66
N LYS A 34 -13.02 -12.41 -10.01
CA LYS A 34 -11.90 -12.07 -10.90
C LYS A 34 -10.60 -11.78 -10.16
N ALA A 35 -10.59 -11.78 -8.84
CA ALA A 35 -9.36 -11.59 -8.07
C ALA A 35 -8.42 -12.79 -8.27
N HIS A 36 -7.10 -12.52 -8.32
CA HIS A 36 -6.09 -13.55 -8.48
C HIS A 36 -5.72 -14.18 -7.15
N VAL A 37 -5.50 -15.47 -7.19
CA VAL A 37 -5.16 -16.31 -6.04
C VAL A 37 -3.64 -16.41 -5.89
N ILE A 38 -3.14 -16.11 -4.69
CA ILE A 38 -1.74 -16.38 -4.35
C ILE A 38 -1.61 -17.88 -4.07
N MET A 39 -0.67 -18.51 -4.78
CA MET A 39 -0.42 -19.94 -4.70
C MET A 39 0.90 -20.23 -3.96
N PRO A 40 1.13 -21.43 -3.41
CA PRO A 40 2.36 -21.79 -2.72
C PRO A 40 3.61 -21.58 -3.54
N TYR A 41 3.56 -21.84 -4.84
CA TYR A 41 4.70 -21.61 -5.73
C TYR A 41 5.06 -20.12 -5.89
N HIS A 42 4.11 -19.19 -5.71
CA HIS A 42 4.42 -17.76 -5.67
C HIS A 42 5.29 -17.42 -4.45
N LYS A 43 4.93 -17.98 -3.28
CA LYS A 43 5.71 -17.81 -2.05
C LYS A 43 7.10 -18.44 -2.20
N ALA A 44 7.18 -19.64 -2.75
CA ALA A 44 8.45 -20.35 -3.00
C ALA A 44 9.38 -19.56 -3.93
N VAL A 45 8.86 -19.03 -5.05
CA VAL A 45 9.62 -18.21 -6.00
C VAL A 45 10.07 -16.88 -5.36
N ASP A 46 9.22 -16.21 -4.60
CA ASP A 46 9.54 -14.94 -3.91
C ASP A 46 10.73 -15.14 -2.95
N HIS A 47 10.63 -16.14 -2.07
CA HIS A 47 11.71 -16.50 -1.14
C HIS A 47 13.01 -16.90 -1.85
N ALA A 48 12.91 -17.70 -2.91
CA ALA A 48 14.09 -18.17 -3.62
C ALA A 48 14.80 -17.03 -4.37
N ARG A 49 14.04 -16.14 -5.02
CA ARG A 49 14.59 -14.93 -5.68
C ARG A 49 15.28 -13.99 -4.69
N GLU A 50 14.68 -13.75 -3.52
CA GLU A 50 15.30 -12.89 -2.49
C GLU A 50 16.58 -13.53 -1.93
N ARG A 51 16.61 -14.85 -1.71
CA ARG A 51 17.85 -15.55 -1.31
C ARG A 51 18.95 -15.42 -2.35
N MET A 52 18.61 -15.58 -3.63
CA MET A 52 19.57 -15.51 -4.73
C MET A 52 20.18 -14.11 -4.90
N LYS A 53 19.42 -13.04 -4.59
CA LYS A 53 19.92 -11.66 -4.66
C LYS A 53 20.87 -11.28 -3.54
N GLY A 54 20.92 -12.01 -2.43
CA GLY A 54 21.79 -11.72 -1.29
C GLY A 54 21.65 -10.28 -0.80
N ASP A 55 22.76 -9.52 -0.80
CA ASP A 55 22.78 -8.12 -0.35
C ASP A 55 22.02 -7.15 -1.28
N LYS A 56 21.73 -7.56 -2.51
CA LYS A 56 20.96 -6.77 -3.47
C LYS A 56 19.44 -7.04 -3.40
N LYS A 57 18.98 -7.70 -2.36
CA LYS A 57 17.55 -8.00 -2.15
C LYS A 57 16.72 -6.71 -2.08
N ILE A 58 15.53 -6.73 -2.66
CA ILE A 58 14.56 -5.62 -2.59
C ILE A 58 13.96 -5.53 -1.18
N GLY A 59 13.90 -6.66 -0.47
CA GLY A 59 13.29 -6.76 0.85
C GLY A 59 11.78 -6.95 0.76
N THR A 60 11.34 -7.89 -0.07
CA THR A 60 9.92 -8.26 -0.20
C THR A 60 9.35 -8.78 1.13
N THR A 61 8.03 -8.92 1.19
CA THR A 61 7.35 -9.50 2.36
C THR A 61 7.42 -11.03 2.40
N GLY A 62 7.92 -11.67 1.33
CA GLY A 62 7.96 -13.13 1.18
C GLY A 62 6.59 -13.79 0.98
N ARG A 63 5.54 -13.00 0.76
CA ARG A 63 4.15 -13.49 0.62
C ARG A 63 3.77 -13.88 -0.81
N GLY A 64 4.70 -13.85 -1.75
CA GLY A 64 4.44 -14.21 -3.15
C GLY A 64 3.66 -13.17 -3.94
N ILE A 65 3.58 -11.93 -3.45
CA ILE A 65 2.80 -10.85 -4.10
C ILE A 65 3.34 -10.57 -5.51
N GLY A 66 4.64 -10.30 -5.61
CA GLY A 66 5.30 -10.02 -6.90
C GLY A 66 5.10 -11.13 -7.93
N PRO A 67 5.46 -12.39 -7.62
CA PRO A 67 5.23 -13.52 -8.51
C PRO A 67 3.77 -13.72 -8.93
N CYS A 68 2.80 -13.45 -8.03
CA CYS A 68 1.39 -13.54 -8.37
C CYS A 68 0.96 -12.45 -9.37
N TYR A 69 1.44 -11.20 -9.22
CA TYR A 69 1.22 -10.14 -10.21
C TYR A 69 1.94 -10.40 -11.53
N GLU A 70 3.12 -11.02 -11.50
CA GLU A 70 3.82 -11.50 -12.70
C GLU A 70 2.95 -12.48 -13.48
N ASP A 71 2.39 -13.49 -12.82
CA ASP A 71 1.51 -14.46 -13.44
C ASP A 71 0.18 -13.82 -13.92
N LYS A 72 -0.36 -12.85 -13.20
CA LYS A 72 -1.50 -12.05 -13.66
C LYS A 72 -1.20 -11.32 -14.97
N ALA A 73 -0.05 -10.63 -15.05
CA ALA A 73 0.34 -9.86 -16.23
C ALA A 73 0.65 -10.77 -17.44
N THR A 74 1.24 -11.93 -17.22
CA THR A 74 1.49 -12.95 -18.25
C THR A 74 0.26 -13.79 -18.60
N ARG A 75 -0.88 -13.58 -17.93
CA ARG A 75 -2.15 -14.28 -18.13
C ARG A 75 -2.10 -15.77 -17.79
N ARG A 76 -1.25 -16.14 -16.84
CA ARG A 76 -1.12 -17.51 -16.30
C ARG A 76 -1.72 -17.67 -14.92
N GLY A 77 -1.98 -16.56 -14.21
CA GLY A 77 -2.51 -16.59 -12.86
C GLY A 77 -3.87 -17.27 -12.76
N VAL A 78 -4.16 -17.84 -11.62
CA VAL A 78 -5.45 -18.46 -11.27
C VAL A 78 -6.35 -17.40 -10.62
N ARG A 79 -7.61 -17.32 -11.04
CA ARG A 79 -8.65 -16.48 -10.44
C ARG A 79 -9.56 -17.29 -9.54
N PHE A 80 -10.27 -16.63 -8.64
CA PHE A 80 -11.24 -17.32 -7.78
C PHE A 80 -12.32 -18.08 -8.54
N VAL A 81 -12.81 -17.55 -9.68
CA VAL A 81 -13.79 -18.25 -10.51
C VAL A 81 -13.24 -19.58 -11.04
N GLU A 82 -11.95 -19.63 -11.38
CA GLU A 82 -11.29 -20.87 -11.87
C GLU A 82 -11.02 -21.84 -10.71
N LEU A 83 -10.75 -21.33 -9.52
CA LEU A 83 -10.60 -22.15 -8.31
C LEU A 83 -11.91 -22.88 -7.93
N LEU A 84 -13.08 -22.33 -8.31
CA LEU A 84 -14.37 -22.97 -8.05
C LEU A 84 -14.72 -24.12 -9.00
N ASP A 85 -13.99 -24.27 -10.09
CA ASP A 85 -14.09 -25.37 -11.07
C ASP A 85 -12.91 -26.33 -10.83
N ALA A 86 -13.20 -27.46 -10.17
CA ALA A 86 -12.16 -28.38 -9.72
C ALA A 86 -11.34 -28.98 -10.88
N GLU A 87 -11.99 -29.33 -12.01
CA GLU A 87 -11.30 -29.93 -13.16
C GLU A 87 -10.39 -28.89 -13.83
N LEU A 88 -10.89 -27.70 -14.10
CA LEU A 88 -10.12 -26.60 -14.67
C LEU A 88 -8.98 -26.19 -13.74
N PHE A 89 -9.22 -26.11 -12.44
CA PHE A 89 -8.20 -25.75 -11.46
C PHE A 89 -7.06 -26.76 -11.42
N GLU A 90 -7.37 -28.06 -11.39
CA GLU A 90 -6.37 -29.12 -11.40
C GLU A 90 -5.51 -29.06 -12.67
N GLU A 91 -6.12 -28.96 -13.86
CA GLU A 91 -5.41 -28.85 -15.14
C GLU A 91 -4.44 -27.65 -15.13
N ARG A 92 -4.92 -26.48 -14.69
CA ARG A 92 -4.11 -25.27 -14.65
C ARG A 92 -2.95 -25.37 -13.67
N VAL A 93 -3.20 -25.87 -12.45
CA VAL A 93 -2.15 -26.01 -11.42
C VAL A 93 -1.04 -26.95 -11.91
N ARG A 94 -1.39 -28.09 -12.49
CA ARG A 94 -0.39 -29.03 -13.04
C ARG A 94 0.44 -28.37 -14.13
N THR A 95 -0.21 -27.71 -15.10
CA THR A 95 0.48 -27.00 -16.19
C THR A 95 1.42 -25.90 -15.67
N ILE A 96 0.96 -25.10 -14.70
CA ILE A 96 1.76 -24.01 -14.13
C ILE A 96 2.94 -24.57 -13.32
N LEU A 97 2.71 -25.61 -12.52
CA LEU A 97 3.74 -26.20 -11.68
C LEU A 97 4.82 -26.94 -12.46
N ASP A 98 4.54 -27.49 -13.63
CA ASP A 98 5.57 -28.04 -14.51
C ASP A 98 6.63 -26.97 -14.83
N GLU A 99 6.23 -25.78 -15.23
CA GLU A 99 7.16 -24.66 -15.50
C GLU A 99 7.79 -24.09 -14.23
N LYS A 100 6.98 -23.83 -13.20
CA LYS A 100 7.48 -23.21 -11.97
C LYS A 100 8.45 -24.12 -11.21
N ASN A 101 8.18 -25.43 -11.18
CA ASN A 101 9.08 -26.39 -10.55
C ASN A 101 10.39 -26.57 -11.33
N PHE A 102 10.33 -26.52 -12.68
CA PHE A 102 11.54 -26.47 -13.48
C PHE A 102 12.38 -25.23 -13.13
N TYR A 103 11.76 -24.06 -13.02
CA TYR A 103 12.42 -22.81 -12.66
C TYR A 103 12.99 -22.83 -11.24
N LEU A 104 12.20 -23.28 -10.25
CA LEU A 104 12.63 -23.44 -8.86
C LEU A 104 13.84 -24.33 -8.75
N LYS A 105 13.80 -25.53 -9.35
CA LYS A 105 14.85 -26.53 -9.27
C LYS A 105 16.11 -26.13 -10.03
N ASN A 106 15.98 -25.75 -11.29
CA ASN A 106 17.14 -25.64 -12.19
C ASN A 106 17.75 -24.22 -12.22
N TYR A 107 16.99 -23.18 -11.90
CA TYR A 107 17.50 -21.81 -11.91
C TYR A 107 17.68 -21.24 -10.51
N LEU A 108 16.70 -21.42 -9.63
CA LEU A 108 16.73 -20.87 -8.29
C LEU A 108 17.38 -21.80 -7.25
N ASN A 109 17.71 -23.04 -7.62
CA ASN A 109 18.23 -24.08 -6.73
C ASN A 109 17.41 -24.18 -5.42
N ALA A 110 16.10 -24.30 -5.59
CA ALA A 110 15.10 -24.33 -4.52
C ALA A 110 14.25 -25.61 -4.61
N GLU A 111 13.57 -25.92 -3.52
CA GLU A 111 12.65 -27.05 -3.45
C GLU A 111 11.46 -26.83 -4.39
N ILE A 112 10.99 -27.92 -4.99
CA ILE A 112 9.80 -27.93 -5.82
C ILE A 112 8.53 -27.97 -4.96
N VAL A 113 7.42 -27.56 -5.53
CA VAL A 113 6.10 -27.58 -4.90
C VAL A 113 5.32 -28.78 -5.42
N ASP A 114 4.73 -29.56 -4.52
CA ASP A 114 3.93 -30.72 -4.86
C ASP A 114 2.55 -30.32 -5.43
N PRO A 115 2.24 -30.66 -6.69
CA PRO A 115 0.97 -30.33 -7.31
C PRO A 115 -0.24 -30.94 -6.58
N ASP A 116 -0.15 -32.19 -6.13
CA ASP A 116 -1.28 -32.90 -5.52
C ASP A 116 -1.63 -32.29 -4.17
N ALA A 117 -0.63 -31.93 -3.37
CA ALA A 117 -0.83 -31.22 -2.12
C ALA A 117 -1.49 -29.85 -2.32
N VAL A 118 -1.04 -29.07 -3.32
CA VAL A 118 -1.62 -27.77 -3.64
C VAL A 118 -3.08 -27.92 -4.10
N ILE A 119 -3.37 -28.88 -4.98
CA ILE A 119 -4.73 -29.09 -5.48
C ILE A 119 -5.67 -29.45 -4.32
N ALA A 120 -5.31 -30.40 -3.48
CA ALA A 120 -6.13 -30.85 -2.37
C ALA A 120 -6.43 -29.71 -1.37
N GLU A 121 -5.41 -28.95 -0.98
CA GLU A 121 -5.54 -27.83 -0.05
C GLU A 121 -6.41 -26.70 -0.61
N TYR A 122 -6.15 -26.28 -1.86
CA TYR A 122 -6.85 -25.14 -2.44
C TYR A 122 -8.30 -25.45 -2.82
N LEU A 123 -8.63 -26.69 -3.15
CA LEU A 123 -10.02 -27.12 -3.32
C LEU A 123 -10.77 -27.08 -1.98
N ALA A 124 -10.12 -27.40 -0.87
CA ALA A 124 -10.75 -27.23 0.45
C ALA A 124 -11.00 -25.75 0.78
N PHE A 125 -10.05 -24.84 0.44
CA PHE A 125 -10.27 -23.40 0.56
C PHE A 125 -11.41 -22.92 -0.35
N ALA A 126 -11.51 -23.46 -1.56
CA ALA A 126 -12.58 -23.13 -2.51
C ALA A 126 -13.96 -23.40 -1.92
N GLU A 127 -14.18 -24.55 -1.32
CA GLU A 127 -15.46 -24.90 -0.68
C GLU A 127 -15.80 -23.95 0.47
N ARG A 128 -14.83 -23.58 1.28
CA ARG A 128 -15.01 -22.63 2.39
C ARG A 128 -15.35 -21.22 1.90
N LEU A 129 -14.70 -20.77 0.83
CA LEU A 129 -14.82 -19.40 0.31
C LEU A 129 -15.95 -19.25 -0.72
N ARG A 130 -16.47 -20.34 -1.29
CA ARG A 130 -17.53 -20.34 -2.33
C ARG A 130 -18.69 -19.38 -2.03
N PRO A 131 -19.25 -19.31 -0.80
CA PRO A 131 -20.37 -18.40 -0.51
C PRO A 131 -20.00 -16.92 -0.54
N HIS A 132 -18.71 -16.60 -0.40
CA HIS A 132 -18.19 -15.23 -0.41
C HIS A 132 -17.88 -14.74 -1.83
N ILE A 133 -17.69 -15.65 -2.79
CA ILE A 133 -17.24 -15.29 -4.15
C ILE A 133 -18.43 -14.81 -4.96
N ASP A 134 -18.28 -13.63 -5.60
CA ASP A 134 -19.37 -13.00 -6.31
C ASP A 134 -18.84 -12.02 -7.40
N ASN A 135 -19.74 -11.57 -8.28
CA ASN A 135 -19.43 -10.50 -9.22
C ASN A 135 -19.46 -9.12 -8.54
N VAL A 136 -18.41 -8.81 -7.81
CA VAL A 136 -18.29 -7.58 -7.00
C VAL A 136 -18.46 -6.31 -7.84
N SER A 137 -18.06 -6.30 -9.11
CA SER A 137 -18.28 -5.14 -9.98
C SER A 137 -19.75 -4.82 -10.16
N VAL A 138 -20.60 -5.83 -10.35
CA VAL A 138 -22.05 -5.67 -10.44
C VAL A 138 -22.65 -5.23 -9.11
N ILE A 139 -22.21 -5.81 -8.01
CA ILE A 139 -22.67 -5.43 -6.66
C ILE A 139 -22.41 -3.94 -6.39
N ILE A 140 -21.19 -3.47 -6.70
CA ILE A 140 -20.82 -2.06 -6.50
C ILE A 140 -21.63 -1.14 -7.42
N ASP A 141 -21.80 -1.50 -8.69
CA ASP A 141 -22.61 -0.72 -9.64
C ASP A 141 -24.06 -0.58 -9.16
N GLN A 142 -24.66 -1.67 -8.69
CA GLN A 142 -26.01 -1.68 -8.13
C GLN A 142 -26.11 -0.83 -6.86
N ALA A 143 -25.12 -0.90 -5.97
CA ALA A 143 -25.07 -0.08 -4.76
C ALA A 143 -25.03 1.42 -5.11
N ILE A 144 -24.18 1.81 -6.05
CA ILE A 144 -24.09 3.19 -6.52
C ILE A 144 -25.41 3.66 -7.14
N LYS A 145 -26.01 2.86 -8.01
CA LYS A 145 -27.31 3.17 -8.65
C LYS A 145 -28.46 3.29 -7.65
N SER A 146 -28.37 2.57 -6.55
CA SER A 146 -29.35 2.64 -5.45
C SER A 146 -29.08 3.80 -4.47
N GLY A 147 -28.09 4.65 -4.76
CA GLY A 147 -27.79 5.84 -3.94
C GLY A 147 -26.92 5.56 -2.72
N HIS A 148 -26.33 4.36 -2.58
CA HIS A 148 -25.41 4.07 -1.50
C HIS A 148 -24.07 4.78 -1.71
N GLN A 149 -23.46 5.21 -0.61
CA GLN A 149 -22.09 5.69 -0.62
C GLN A 149 -21.13 4.49 -0.56
N VAL A 150 -20.11 4.52 -1.42
CA VAL A 150 -19.10 3.48 -1.52
C VAL A 150 -17.74 4.07 -1.20
N LEU A 151 -17.07 3.53 -0.19
CA LEU A 151 -15.69 3.88 0.15
C LEU A 151 -14.73 2.89 -0.48
N PHE A 152 -13.78 3.40 -1.26
CA PHE A 152 -12.65 2.63 -1.79
C PHE A 152 -11.43 2.89 -0.93
N GLU A 153 -10.95 1.88 -0.23
CA GLU A 153 -9.75 1.95 0.57
C GLU A 153 -8.57 1.37 -0.21
N GLY A 154 -7.55 2.20 -0.43
CA GLY A 154 -6.29 1.78 -1.02
C GLY A 154 -5.34 1.19 0.03
N ALA A 155 -4.24 0.62 -0.45
CA ALA A 155 -3.16 0.11 0.38
C ALA A 155 -1.82 0.67 -0.09
N GLN A 156 -0.76 0.50 0.71
CA GLN A 156 0.60 1.02 0.48
C GLN A 156 0.64 2.55 0.46
N GLY A 157 1.28 3.15 -0.55
CA GLY A 157 1.40 4.60 -0.73
C GLY A 157 1.78 4.94 -2.16
N THR A 158 1.54 6.18 -2.58
CA THR A 158 1.72 6.64 -3.96
C THR A 158 3.11 6.33 -4.52
N HIS A 159 4.19 6.54 -3.74
CA HIS A 159 5.55 6.29 -4.20
C HIS A 159 6.00 4.83 -4.15
N LEU A 160 5.08 3.92 -3.78
CA LEU A 160 5.22 2.47 -3.95
C LEU A 160 4.45 1.95 -5.17
N ASP A 161 3.80 2.82 -5.95
CA ASP A 161 3.09 2.45 -7.18
C ASP A 161 4.06 1.89 -8.22
N ILE A 162 3.65 0.82 -8.93
CA ILE A 162 4.51 0.13 -9.90
C ILE A 162 4.92 1.03 -11.07
N ASP A 163 4.07 1.97 -11.48
CA ASP A 163 4.29 2.84 -12.62
C ASP A 163 4.86 4.21 -12.21
N HIS A 164 4.40 4.76 -11.08
CA HIS A 164 4.70 6.14 -10.66
C HIS A 164 5.60 6.24 -9.44
N GLY A 165 5.95 5.12 -8.81
CA GLY A 165 6.79 5.08 -7.62
C GLY A 165 8.28 5.06 -7.91
N THR A 166 9.05 4.85 -6.85
CA THR A 166 10.53 4.76 -6.90
C THR A 166 11.00 3.40 -7.40
N TYR A 167 10.64 3.04 -8.62
CA TYR A 167 11.01 1.75 -9.22
C TYR A 167 12.53 1.53 -9.22
N PRO A 168 13.09 0.35 -8.82
CA PRO A 168 12.37 -0.89 -8.54
C PRO A 168 11.90 -1.09 -7.08
N PHE A 169 12.06 -0.09 -6.20
CA PHE A 169 11.70 -0.17 -4.79
C PHE A 169 10.21 0.15 -4.57
N VAL A 170 9.35 -0.61 -5.19
CA VAL A 170 7.90 -0.43 -5.25
C VAL A 170 7.17 -1.75 -4.97
N THR A 171 5.86 -1.69 -4.76
CA THR A 171 5.01 -2.89 -4.82
C THR A 171 4.73 -3.28 -6.26
N SER A 172 4.24 -4.48 -6.49
CA SER A 172 3.93 -4.99 -7.84
C SER A 172 2.53 -4.59 -8.34
N SER A 173 1.89 -3.64 -7.68
CA SER A 173 0.54 -3.17 -8.01
C SER A 173 0.49 -1.65 -8.15
N ASN A 174 -0.58 -1.16 -8.80
CA ASN A 174 -0.89 0.26 -8.79
C ASN A 174 -1.53 0.64 -7.45
N THR A 175 -0.97 1.64 -6.80
CA THR A 175 -1.43 2.16 -5.51
C THR A 175 -2.11 3.52 -5.63
N VAL A 176 -2.04 4.16 -6.81
CA VAL A 176 -2.74 5.41 -7.09
C VAL A 176 -4.26 5.23 -7.11
N ALA A 177 -5.01 6.26 -6.71
CA ALA A 177 -6.46 6.21 -6.54
C ALA A 177 -7.21 5.77 -7.81
N ALA A 178 -6.68 6.07 -9.00
CA ALA A 178 -7.25 5.65 -10.28
C ALA A 178 -7.38 4.11 -10.39
N ASN A 179 -6.55 3.35 -9.67
CA ASN A 179 -6.65 1.89 -9.66
C ASN A 179 -7.93 1.37 -9.00
N ALA A 180 -8.63 2.17 -8.19
CA ALA A 180 -9.93 1.79 -7.66
C ALA A 180 -10.93 1.47 -8.80
N CYS A 181 -10.85 2.21 -9.90
CA CYS A 181 -11.73 2.00 -11.06
C CYS A 181 -11.46 0.66 -11.73
N SER A 182 -10.21 0.37 -12.10
CA SER A 182 -9.84 -0.89 -12.75
C SER A 182 -9.93 -2.08 -11.79
N GLY A 183 -9.53 -1.87 -10.53
CA GLY A 183 -9.58 -2.88 -9.49
C GLY A 183 -11.00 -3.30 -9.09
N ALA A 184 -11.90 -2.37 -8.89
CA ALA A 184 -13.28 -2.66 -8.54
C ALA A 184 -14.18 -2.92 -9.77
N GLY A 185 -13.74 -2.54 -10.97
CA GLY A 185 -14.51 -2.70 -12.21
C GLY A 185 -15.65 -1.69 -12.33
N ILE A 186 -15.37 -0.43 -11.98
CA ILE A 186 -16.31 0.71 -12.12
C ILE A 186 -15.74 1.77 -13.05
N GLY A 187 -16.62 2.61 -13.60
CA GLY A 187 -16.20 3.75 -14.42
C GLY A 187 -15.60 4.88 -13.57
N PRO A 188 -14.63 5.66 -14.10
CA PRO A 188 -13.96 6.72 -13.33
C PRO A 188 -14.90 7.86 -12.89
N ARG A 189 -16.05 8.03 -13.57
CA ARG A 189 -17.05 9.04 -13.21
C ARG A 189 -17.80 8.77 -11.90
N HIS A 190 -17.61 7.56 -11.31
CA HIS A 190 -18.17 7.20 -10.01
C HIS A 190 -17.27 7.59 -8.84
N ILE A 191 -16.06 8.06 -9.10
CA ILE A 191 -15.20 8.61 -8.05
C ILE A 191 -15.52 10.09 -7.87
N ASN A 192 -16.15 10.43 -6.76
CA ASN A 192 -16.61 11.80 -6.47
C ASN A 192 -15.58 12.60 -5.68
N GLY A 193 -14.71 11.94 -4.91
CA GLY A 193 -13.67 12.58 -4.13
C GLY A 193 -12.56 11.59 -3.81
N VAL A 194 -11.36 12.11 -3.59
CA VAL A 194 -10.19 11.32 -3.22
C VAL A 194 -9.51 11.98 -2.03
N THR A 195 -9.50 11.30 -0.88
CA THR A 195 -8.81 11.75 0.32
C THR A 195 -7.47 11.08 0.43
N GLY A 196 -6.38 11.86 0.43
CA GLY A 196 -5.04 11.38 0.72
C GLY A 196 -4.80 11.32 2.22
N ILE A 197 -4.18 10.23 2.70
CA ILE A 197 -3.73 10.12 4.08
C ILE A 197 -2.22 10.33 4.10
N VAL A 198 -1.76 11.32 4.85
CA VAL A 198 -0.34 11.65 5.00
C VAL A 198 0.01 11.76 6.48
N LYS A 199 1.21 11.34 6.85
CA LYS A 199 1.74 11.60 8.19
C LYS A 199 2.38 12.97 8.23
N ALA A 200 2.46 13.56 9.42
CA ALA A 200 3.20 14.82 9.66
C ALA A 200 4.73 14.69 9.45
N TYR A 201 5.20 13.50 9.13
CA TYR A 201 6.58 13.14 8.79
C TYR A 201 6.61 12.06 7.73
N THR A 202 7.76 11.81 7.13
CA THR A 202 7.90 10.79 6.07
C THR A 202 8.42 9.48 6.65
N THR A 203 7.91 8.35 6.16
CA THR A 203 8.41 7.02 6.52
C THR A 203 8.63 6.14 5.31
N ARG A 204 9.61 5.25 5.39
CA ARG A 204 9.88 4.25 4.36
C ARG A 204 10.24 2.89 4.96
N VAL A 205 9.76 1.80 4.38
CA VAL A 205 10.19 0.43 4.68
C VAL A 205 11.07 -0.06 3.54
N GLY A 206 12.20 -0.69 3.88
CA GLY A 206 13.10 -1.27 2.90
C GLY A 206 14.05 -0.27 2.24
N ALA A 207 14.65 -0.69 1.14
CA ALA A 207 15.65 0.07 0.42
C ALA A 207 15.05 1.18 -0.46
N GLY A 208 15.93 1.96 -1.09
CA GLY A 208 15.60 3.04 -1.99
C GLY A 208 15.93 4.41 -1.43
N PRO A 209 16.02 5.44 -2.28
CA PRO A 209 16.35 6.81 -1.89
C PRO A 209 15.31 7.41 -0.94
N PHE A 210 15.79 8.22 0.00
CA PHE A 210 14.96 8.90 0.98
C PHE A 210 15.64 10.23 1.37
N PRO A 211 15.46 11.31 0.60
CA PRO A 211 16.21 12.55 0.79
C PRO A 211 16.09 13.20 2.17
N THR A 212 14.92 13.07 2.81
CA THR A 212 14.66 13.68 4.12
C THR A 212 14.89 12.73 5.30
N GLU A 213 15.55 11.57 5.07
CA GLU A 213 15.83 10.59 6.13
C GLU A 213 16.67 11.17 7.24
N LEU A 214 16.33 10.79 8.48
CA LEU A 214 17.04 11.19 9.70
C LEU A 214 17.83 10.01 10.25
N PHE A 215 19.11 10.28 10.60
CA PHE A 215 20.03 9.31 11.17
C PHE A 215 20.49 9.69 12.58
N ASP A 216 19.72 10.57 13.23
CA ASP A 216 20.00 11.17 14.53
C ASP A 216 18.94 10.77 15.58
N ASP A 217 19.11 11.28 16.79
CA ASP A 217 18.19 11.05 17.92
C ASP A 217 16.75 11.49 17.61
N ILE A 218 16.56 12.48 16.73
CA ILE A 218 15.23 12.95 16.31
C ILE A 218 14.55 11.86 15.48
N GLY A 219 15.26 11.26 14.55
CA GLY A 219 14.77 10.15 13.74
C GLY A 219 14.36 8.94 14.59
N ASP A 220 15.17 8.62 15.60
CA ASP A 220 14.89 7.54 16.55
C ASP A 220 13.68 7.85 17.44
N ALA A 221 13.55 9.10 17.92
CA ALA A 221 12.41 9.56 18.72
C ALA A 221 11.09 9.48 17.92
N ILE A 222 11.08 9.98 16.69
CA ILE A 222 9.93 9.89 15.77
C ILE A 222 9.55 8.43 15.53
N GLN A 223 10.53 7.56 15.29
CA GLN A 223 10.31 6.14 15.04
C GLN A 223 9.71 5.43 16.26
N ALA A 224 10.23 5.70 17.46
CA ALA A 224 9.77 5.09 18.70
C ALA A 224 8.37 5.57 19.08
N LYS A 225 8.16 6.90 19.16
CA LYS A 225 6.88 7.51 19.53
C LYS A 225 5.78 7.23 18.49
N GLY A 226 6.16 7.24 17.22
CA GLY A 226 5.26 6.89 16.12
C GLY A 226 4.95 5.39 16.01
N ALA A 227 5.62 4.53 16.78
CA ALA A 227 5.55 3.06 16.67
C ALA A 227 5.75 2.60 15.22
N GLU A 228 6.78 3.15 14.55
CA GLU A 228 6.98 2.99 13.12
C GLU A 228 7.61 1.63 12.80
N PHE A 229 6.74 0.63 12.73
CA PHE A 229 7.05 -0.73 12.31
C PHE A 229 6.16 -1.16 11.15
N GLY A 230 6.68 -2.01 10.27
CA GLY A 230 5.89 -2.60 9.19
C GLY A 230 4.83 -3.54 9.76
N ALA A 231 3.55 -3.28 9.47
CA ALA A 231 2.43 -4.06 10.00
C ALA A 231 2.56 -5.57 9.72
N THR A 232 3.10 -5.91 8.55
CA THR A 232 3.24 -7.30 8.10
C THR A 232 4.55 -7.94 8.52
N THR A 233 5.65 -7.18 8.50
CA THR A 233 7.02 -7.72 8.66
C THR A 233 7.64 -7.39 10.00
N GLY A 234 7.03 -6.51 10.80
CA GLY A 234 7.59 -5.99 12.04
C GLY A 234 8.90 -5.18 11.86
N ARG A 235 9.37 -4.96 10.62
CA ARG A 235 10.61 -4.20 10.37
C ARG A 235 10.44 -2.75 10.78
N ARG A 236 11.49 -2.18 11.39
CA ARG A 236 11.57 -0.74 11.65
C ARG A 236 11.42 0.02 10.34
N ARG A 237 10.60 1.07 10.34
CA ARG A 237 10.53 2.03 9.26
C ARG A 237 11.62 3.08 9.43
N ARG A 238 12.25 3.46 8.35
CA ARG A 238 13.12 4.64 8.24
C ARG A 238 12.23 5.87 8.39
N CYS A 239 12.65 6.85 9.16
CA CYS A 239 11.88 8.08 9.42
C CYS A 239 12.63 9.29 8.91
N GLY A 240 11.89 10.32 8.52
CA GLY A 240 12.46 11.57 8.03
C GLY A 240 11.45 12.71 8.12
N TRP A 241 11.93 13.94 7.93
CA TRP A 241 11.05 15.10 7.92
C TRP A 241 9.98 15.03 6.84
N LEU A 242 8.88 15.75 7.03
CA LEU A 242 7.81 15.85 6.02
C LEU A 242 8.37 16.38 4.72
N ASP A 243 8.11 15.64 3.64
CA ASP A 243 8.56 15.96 2.29
C ASP A 243 7.39 16.41 1.43
N THR A 244 7.24 17.73 1.25
CA THR A 244 6.13 18.27 0.46
C THR A 244 6.33 18.14 -1.04
N VAL A 245 7.57 17.88 -1.52
CA VAL A 245 7.79 17.49 -2.94
C VAL A 245 7.08 16.19 -3.25
N ILE A 246 7.24 15.20 -2.35
CA ILE A 246 6.53 13.91 -2.41
C ILE A 246 5.02 14.12 -2.30
N VAL A 247 4.56 14.97 -1.35
CA VAL A 247 3.12 15.21 -1.14
C VAL A 247 2.49 15.87 -2.36
N ARG A 248 3.11 16.90 -2.93
CA ARG A 248 2.61 17.56 -4.16
C ARG A 248 2.52 16.59 -5.33
N ASN A 249 3.53 15.74 -5.50
CA ASN A 249 3.51 14.70 -6.52
C ASN A 249 2.35 13.71 -6.30
N ALA A 250 2.12 13.29 -5.05
CA ALA A 250 1.01 12.40 -4.69
C ALA A 250 -0.36 13.06 -4.95
N VAL A 251 -0.53 14.34 -4.60
CA VAL A 251 -1.75 15.11 -4.90
C VAL A 251 -2.08 15.12 -6.37
N ARG A 252 -1.07 15.40 -7.21
CA ARG A 252 -1.23 15.44 -8.67
C ARG A 252 -1.57 14.07 -9.26
N LEU A 253 -0.87 13.02 -8.85
CA LEU A 253 -1.07 11.66 -9.38
C LEU A 253 -2.43 11.07 -9.00
N ASN A 254 -2.93 11.39 -7.81
CA ASN A 254 -4.19 10.86 -7.32
C ASN A 254 -5.40 11.78 -7.54
N GLY A 255 -5.17 13.03 -7.94
CA GLY A 255 -6.25 14.02 -8.06
C GLY A 255 -6.93 14.26 -6.71
N LEU A 256 -6.13 14.43 -5.63
CA LEU A 256 -6.68 14.54 -4.28
C LEU A 256 -7.60 15.74 -4.15
N THR A 257 -8.75 15.54 -3.52
CA THR A 257 -9.72 16.58 -3.14
C THR A 257 -9.57 17.01 -1.70
N GLY A 258 -8.78 16.29 -0.91
CA GLY A 258 -8.48 16.61 0.48
C GLY A 258 -7.30 15.77 0.99
N LEU A 259 -6.67 16.26 2.06
CA LEU A 259 -5.61 15.57 2.81
C LEU A 259 -6.02 15.40 4.26
N ALA A 260 -5.84 14.20 4.80
CA ALA A 260 -5.93 13.91 6.22
C ALA A 260 -4.51 13.76 6.77
N ILE A 261 -4.06 14.72 7.56
CA ILE A 261 -2.75 14.70 8.21
C ILE A 261 -2.87 13.93 9.52
N THR A 262 -2.05 12.90 9.66
CA THR A 262 -2.04 12.04 10.84
C THR A 262 -0.71 12.15 11.59
N LYS A 263 -0.67 11.64 12.83
CA LYS A 263 0.57 11.55 13.61
C LYS A 263 1.21 12.92 13.95
N LEU A 264 0.41 14.00 14.00
CA LEU A 264 0.88 15.30 14.51
C LEU A 264 1.35 15.20 15.95
N ASP A 265 0.68 14.40 16.76
CA ASP A 265 0.99 14.11 18.16
C ASP A 265 2.42 13.57 18.37
N VAL A 266 2.95 12.87 17.39
CA VAL A 266 4.32 12.32 17.42
C VAL A 266 5.38 13.44 17.48
N LEU A 267 5.12 14.58 16.84
CA LEU A 267 6.03 15.71 16.78
C LEU A 267 5.92 16.67 18.01
N GLY A 268 5.00 16.37 18.94
CA GLY A 268 4.63 17.27 20.05
C GLY A 268 5.74 17.66 21.03
N GLU A 269 6.85 16.94 21.08
CA GLU A 269 7.97 17.17 21.99
C GLU A 269 9.19 17.82 21.31
N LEU A 270 9.08 18.12 20.01
CA LEU A 270 10.17 18.72 19.26
C LEU A 270 10.15 20.25 19.37
N ASP A 271 11.32 20.85 19.60
CA ASP A 271 11.49 22.31 19.65
C ASP A 271 11.39 22.94 18.26
N GLU A 272 11.88 22.22 17.24
CA GLU A 272 11.85 22.62 15.83
C GLU A 272 11.36 21.49 14.96
N ILE A 273 10.58 21.84 13.93
CA ILE A 273 10.07 20.94 12.91
C ILE A 273 10.54 21.43 11.55
N LYS A 274 11.08 20.54 10.74
CA LYS A 274 11.55 20.88 9.40
C LYS A 274 10.64 20.27 8.33
N ILE A 275 10.32 21.05 7.32
CA ILE A 275 9.52 20.66 6.17
C ILE A 275 10.38 20.83 4.92
N CYS A 276 10.57 19.76 4.16
CA CYS A 276 11.26 19.82 2.88
C CYS A 276 10.30 20.32 1.80
N ASN A 277 10.59 21.45 1.18
CA ASN A 277 9.78 22.06 0.13
C ASN A 277 10.42 22.05 -1.27
N ALA A 278 11.70 21.72 -1.36
CA ALA A 278 12.46 21.54 -2.59
C ALA A 278 13.68 20.64 -2.34
N TYR A 279 14.35 20.26 -3.41
CA TYR A 279 15.66 19.60 -3.34
C TYR A 279 16.72 20.45 -4.06
N GLN A 280 17.98 20.32 -3.61
CA GLN A 280 19.16 20.81 -4.35
C GLN A 280 19.89 19.63 -4.97
N TYR A 281 20.20 19.72 -6.27
CA TYR A 281 20.97 18.72 -6.98
C TYR A 281 21.86 19.41 -8.03
N GLN A 282 23.19 19.23 -7.94
CA GLN A 282 24.19 19.81 -8.86
C GLN A 282 24.05 21.33 -9.06
N GLY A 283 23.66 22.07 -8.02
CA GLY A 283 23.50 23.53 -8.05
C GLY A 283 22.12 24.02 -8.52
N GLU A 284 21.25 23.13 -8.92
CA GLU A 284 19.89 23.45 -9.34
C GLU A 284 18.86 23.12 -8.24
N THR A 285 17.82 23.95 -8.13
CA THR A 285 16.68 23.70 -7.23
C THR A 285 15.61 22.88 -7.96
N ILE A 286 15.27 21.74 -7.42
CA ILE A 286 14.24 20.83 -7.95
C ILE A 286 12.99 20.91 -7.07
N THR A 287 11.86 21.28 -7.65
CA THR A 287 10.54 21.34 -6.95
C THR A 287 9.59 20.20 -7.34
N GLU A 288 9.89 19.53 -8.46
CA GLU A 288 9.17 18.35 -8.91
C GLU A 288 9.89 17.07 -8.48
N PHE A 289 9.14 16.00 -8.23
CA PHE A 289 9.71 14.73 -7.80
C PHE A 289 10.52 14.06 -8.92
N PRO A 290 11.84 13.81 -8.72
CA PRO A 290 12.69 13.21 -9.75
C PRO A 290 12.33 11.75 -10.01
N THR A 291 12.23 11.35 -11.26
CA THR A 291 12.00 9.94 -11.66
C THR A 291 13.29 9.12 -11.72
N ASP A 292 14.43 9.76 -11.97
CA ASP A 292 15.74 9.09 -11.94
C ASP A 292 16.19 8.90 -10.48
N LEU A 293 16.37 7.63 -10.10
CA LEU A 293 16.82 7.29 -8.74
C LEU A 293 18.22 7.77 -8.40
N LYS A 294 19.11 7.96 -9.37
CA LYS A 294 20.45 8.53 -9.13
C LYS A 294 20.34 10.01 -8.78
N VAL A 295 19.47 10.73 -9.50
CA VAL A 295 19.15 12.11 -9.18
C VAL A 295 18.54 12.19 -7.79
N LEU A 296 17.49 11.40 -7.52
CA LEU A 296 16.81 11.39 -6.23
C LEU A 296 17.75 11.04 -5.07
N ALA A 297 18.65 10.08 -5.25
CA ALA A 297 19.65 9.70 -4.25
C ALA A 297 20.71 10.77 -3.98
N GLY A 298 20.97 11.64 -4.97
CA GLY A 298 21.90 12.78 -4.84
C GLY A 298 21.23 14.07 -4.38
N CYS A 299 19.91 14.09 -4.24
CA CYS A 299 19.16 15.26 -3.79
C CYS A 299 19.46 15.59 -2.33
N GLN A 300 19.71 16.87 -2.05
CA GLN A 300 19.79 17.42 -0.71
C GLN A 300 18.49 18.17 -0.41
N PRO A 301 17.79 17.86 0.70
CA PRO A 301 16.53 18.52 1.02
C PRO A 301 16.76 20.00 1.38
N VAL A 302 15.89 20.87 0.86
CA VAL A 302 15.80 22.28 1.26
C VAL A 302 14.68 22.39 2.27
N TYR A 303 15.04 22.79 3.49
CA TYR A 303 14.11 22.84 4.62
C TYR A 303 13.62 24.24 4.91
N GLU A 304 12.34 24.35 5.18
CA GLU A 304 11.73 25.39 5.98
C GLU A 304 11.65 24.92 7.42
N THR A 305 12.11 25.73 8.37
CA THR A 305 12.09 25.39 9.81
C THR A 305 10.95 26.14 10.48
N LEU A 306 10.10 25.40 11.19
CA LEU A 306 9.01 25.90 12.00
C LEU A 306 9.32 25.67 13.47
N PRO A 307 8.88 26.55 14.39
CA PRO A 307 8.91 26.23 15.80
C PRO A 307 7.99 25.05 16.12
N GLY A 308 8.43 24.18 16.99
CA GLY A 308 7.59 23.12 17.54
C GLY A 308 6.54 23.69 18.51
N TRP A 309 5.62 22.85 18.93
CA TRP A 309 4.55 23.29 19.85
C TRP A 309 4.71 22.79 21.28
N ASN A 310 5.65 21.89 21.55
CA ASN A 310 5.99 21.42 22.92
C ASN A 310 4.76 21.09 23.79
N ALA A 311 3.75 20.42 23.20
CA ALA A 311 2.50 20.08 23.85
C ALA A 311 1.95 18.74 23.39
N ASP A 312 1.30 18.03 24.31
CA ASP A 312 0.50 16.86 23.96
C ASP A 312 -0.83 17.32 23.34
N ILE A 313 -1.04 16.99 22.08
CA ILE A 313 -2.24 17.30 21.30
C ILE A 313 -3.13 16.08 21.05
N SER A 314 -2.81 14.93 21.63
CA SER A 314 -3.53 13.66 21.39
C SER A 314 -5.01 13.70 21.83
N GLY A 315 -5.32 14.54 22.83
CA GLY A 315 -6.67 14.75 23.36
C GLY A 315 -7.49 15.80 22.63
N ILE A 316 -6.88 16.61 21.73
CA ILE A 316 -7.57 17.72 21.05
C ILE A 316 -8.59 17.18 20.03
N ARG A 317 -9.77 17.80 19.98
CA ARG A 317 -10.87 17.40 19.09
C ARG A 317 -11.39 18.52 18.19
N SER A 318 -10.91 19.75 18.37
CA SER A 318 -11.25 20.94 17.59
C SER A 318 -9.98 21.57 17.00
N LEU A 319 -10.08 22.08 15.76
CA LEU A 319 -8.96 22.83 15.15
C LEU A 319 -8.57 24.08 15.93
N ASP A 320 -9.56 24.74 16.52
CA ASP A 320 -9.36 25.98 17.28
C ASP A 320 -8.57 25.77 18.60
N GLU A 321 -8.47 24.52 19.06
CA GLU A 321 -7.70 24.13 20.23
C GLU A 321 -6.24 23.75 19.89
N LEU A 322 -5.92 23.59 18.60
CA LEU A 322 -4.57 23.26 18.19
C LEU A 322 -3.61 24.44 18.37
N PRO A 323 -2.37 24.17 18.79
CA PRO A 323 -1.32 25.17 18.77
C PRO A 323 -1.16 25.81 17.39
N GLU A 324 -0.89 27.14 17.36
CA GLU A 324 -0.71 27.88 16.11
C GLU A 324 0.38 27.27 15.23
N GLN A 325 1.44 26.73 15.83
CA GLN A 325 2.54 26.05 15.13
C GLN A 325 2.08 24.76 14.42
N ALA A 326 1.18 23.99 15.05
CA ALA A 326 0.59 22.81 14.44
C ALA A 326 -0.34 23.17 13.29
N LEU A 327 -1.11 24.26 13.41
CA LEU A 327 -1.93 24.80 12.33
C LEU A 327 -1.06 25.30 11.18
N SER A 328 0.07 25.94 11.45
CA SER A 328 1.02 26.39 10.42
C SER A 328 1.55 25.20 9.59
N LEU A 329 1.90 24.08 10.24
CA LEU A 329 2.33 22.87 9.53
C LEU A 329 1.21 22.34 8.62
N ILE A 330 -0.03 22.33 9.08
CA ILE A 330 -1.19 21.90 8.27
C ILE A 330 -1.32 22.79 7.03
N HIS A 331 -1.26 24.10 7.18
CA HIS A 331 -1.41 25.05 6.08
C HIS A 331 -0.27 24.98 5.06
N ILE A 332 0.96 24.74 5.49
CA ILE A 332 2.12 24.61 4.58
C ILE A 332 2.07 23.30 3.80
N SER A 333 1.55 22.24 4.41
CA SER A 333 1.39 20.94 3.75
C SER A 333 0.22 20.88 2.77
N GLU A 334 -0.69 21.88 2.79
CA GLU A 334 -1.77 21.98 1.81
C GLU A 334 -1.20 22.36 0.42
N PRO A 335 -1.26 21.49 -0.58
CA PRO A 335 -0.62 21.74 -1.88
C PRO A 335 -1.41 22.68 -2.79
N THR A 336 -2.57 23.17 -2.34
CA THR A 336 -3.47 24.02 -3.13
C THR A 336 -3.96 25.22 -2.33
N ARG A 337 -3.24 26.34 -2.42
CA ARG A 337 -3.80 27.65 -2.16
C ARG A 337 -4.58 28.16 -3.37
N GLN A 338 -5.57 27.43 -3.82
CA GLN A 338 -6.67 27.95 -4.67
C GLN A 338 -7.95 27.24 -4.25
N ASP A 339 -8.77 27.95 -3.47
CA ASP A 339 -10.17 27.68 -3.15
C ASP A 339 -10.54 26.28 -2.64
N THR A 340 -10.18 25.93 -1.42
CA THR A 340 -10.95 24.97 -0.64
C THR A 340 -11.10 25.42 0.80
N ARG A 341 -12.29 25.87 1.13
CA ARG A 341 -12.76 26.08 2.49
C ARG A 341 -12.65 24.72 3.21
N SER A 342 -11.90 24.68 4.30
CA SER A 342 -11.88 23.55 5.22
C SER A 342 -13.32 23.19 5.61
N ARG A 343 -13.83 22.10 5.10
CA ARG A 343 -15.08 21.52 5.57
C ARG A 343 -14.72 20.37 6.51
N ILE A 344 -14.80 20.63 7.79
CA ILE A 344 -14.92 19.58 8.82
C ILE A 344 -16.32 19.02 8.65
N PRO A 345 -16.52 17.71 8.50
CA PRO A 345 -17.83 17.12 8.58
C PRO A 345 -18.35 17.35 10.02
N SER A 346 -19.43 18.10 10.13
CA SER A 346 -20.23 18.09 11.36
C SER A 346 -20.74 16.68 11.61
N SER A 347 -20.46 16.16 12.80
CA SER A 347 -20.85 14.88 13.39
C SER A 347 -22.24 14.41 12.98
#